data_83dd8aa525a39e79b0de1f94aac9f44a
#
_entry.id   83dd8aa525a39e79b0de1f94aac9f44a
#
_cell.length_a   1.000
_cell.length_b   1.000
_cell.length_c   1.000
_cell.angle_alpha   90.00
_cell.angle_beta   90.00
_cell.angle_gamma   90.00
#
_symmetry.space_group_name_H-M   'P 1'
#
loop_
_entity.id
_entity.type
_entity.pdbx_description
1 polymer ?
#
loop_
_entity_poly.entity_id
_entity_poly.type
_entity_poly.pdbx_seq_one_letter_code
_entity_poly.pdbx_strand_id
1 'polypeptide(L)'
;RSQYSTGLLGYIPGVKLLIMKSKEWITAIKIEMFYTKQEILTMYFNTVDFGSNAYGIKTACKTYFNTTPKDITYEQAATLIGLLKATTTYNPRVNPKNSLKRRNVVLDNLQAHKIITKSQCDSLKQLPIRLHYNLESNYNGSALYFREAVAESLKEWCKDNDIDLYSDGLKIYTTIDTRMQAYAEEAVNKQMRIVQRNFDNHWGKINPWQDRNHREIPDFIENLARKTSAYKI
;
A
#
# COMPACT_ATOMS: atom_id res chain seq x y z
N ARG A 1 11.52 5.73 -6.79
CA ARG A 1 12.97 5.80 -7.11
C ARG A 1 13.08 6.28 -8.54
N SER A 2 13.48 7.54 -8.75
CA SER A 2 13.72 8.06 -10.09
C SER A 2 14.84 7.25 -10.77
N GLN A 3 14.51 6.57 -11.85
CA GLN A 3 15.50 5.91 -12.71
C GLN A 3 16.18 6.97 -13.57
N TYR A 4 17.06 7.76 -12.98
CA TYR A 4 17.92 8.64 -13.76
C TYR A 4 19.02 7.79 -14.42
N SER A 5 19.04 7.75 -15.74
CA SER A 5 20.16 7.25 -16.50
C SER A 5 21.43 8.05 -16.12
N THR A 6 22.45 7.37 -15.62
CA THR A 6 23.71 8.01 -15.21
C THR A 6 24.74 8.01 -16.35
N GLY A 7 24.40 7.45 -17.52
CA GLY A 7 25.34 7.33 -18.65
C GLY A 7 26.58 6.50 -18.31
N LEU A 8 27.61 6.61 -19.14
CA LEU A 8 28.88 5.88 -19.00
C LEU A 8 29.62 6.18 -17.68
N LEU A 9 29.49 7.40 -17.15
CA LEU A 9 30.12 7.85 -15.90
C LEU A 9 29.53 7.21 -14.64
N GLY A 10 28.37 6.58 -14.75
CA GLY A 10 27.73 5.89 -13.62
C GLY A 10 28.45 4.62 -13.15
N TYR A 11 29.42 4.11 -13.89
CA TYR A 11 30.22 2.94 -13.52
C TYR A 11 31.36 3.25 -12.53
N ILE A 12 31.70 4.53 -12.33
CA ILE A 12 32.78 4.95 -11.42
C ILE A 12 32.21 5.05 -10.01
N PRO A 13 32.75 4.31 -8.99
CA PRO A 13 32.31 4.41 -7.60
C PRO A 13 32.37 5.87 -7.10
N GLY A 14 31.29 6.36 -6.50
CA GLY A 14 31.16 7.76 -6.00
C GLY A 14 30.65 8.76 -7.04
N VAL A 15 31.02 8.67 -8.31
CA VAL A 15 30.57 9.60 -9.35
C VAL A 15 29.06 9.46 -9.60
N LYS A 16 28.54 8.23 -9.55
CA LYS A 16 27.09 7.97 -9.65
C LYS A 16 26.29 8.75 -8.61
N LEU A 17 26.76 8.74 -7.36
CA LEU A 17 26.08 9.44 -6.26
C LEU A 17 26.12 10.96 -6.48
N LEU A 18 27.25 11.49 -6.92
CA LEU A 18 27.42 12.93 -7.22
C LEU A 18 26.46 13.37 -8.34
N ILE A 19 26.42 12.62 -9.44
CA ILE A 19 25.50 12.90 -10.56
C ILE A 19 24.05 12.86 -10.11
N MET A 20 23.67 11.84 -9.31
CA MET A 20 22.31 11.75 -8.79
C MET A 20 21.95 12.95 -7.89
N LYS A 21 22.87 13.34 -6.99
CA LYS A 21 22.66 14.48 -6.10
C LYS A 21 22.61 15.80 -6.86
N SER A 22 23.44 16.01 -7.86
CA SER A 22 23.37 17.22 -8.68
C SER A 22 22.04 17.34 -9.42
N LYS A 23 21.52 16.23 -9.97
CA LYS A 23 20.19 16.21 -10.59
C LYS A 23 19.06 16.48 -9.60
N GLU A 24 19.14 15.90 -8.39
CA GLU A 24 18.18 16.15 -7.31
C GLU A 24 18.16 17.66 -6.95
N TRP A 25 19.32 18.30 -6.80
CA TRP A 25 19.42 19.73 -6.48
C TRP A 25 18.83 20.61 -7.59
N ILE A 26 19.17 20.34 -8.85
CA ILE A 26 18.61 21.10 -9.98
C ILE A 26 17.08 20.93 -10.02
N THR A 27 16.58 19.73 -9.79
CA THR A 27 15.14 19.47 -9.76
C THR A 27 14.48 20.19 -8.59
N ALA A 28 15.09 20.18 -7.41
CA ALA A 28 14.56 20.87 -6.22
C ALA A 28 14.45 22.39 -6.45
N ILE A 29 15.49 23.01 -7.03
CA ILE A 29 15.48 24.45 -7.38
C ILE A 29 14.36 24.74 -8.39
N LYS A 30 14.20 23.91 -9.43
CA LYS A 30 13.12 24.10 -10.41
C LYS A 30 11.74 24.00 -9.76
N ILE A 31 11.53 23.01 -8.90
CA ILE A 31 10.25 22.83 -8.19
C ILE A 31 9.97 24.08 -7.33
N GLU A 32 10.95 24.56 -6.58
CA GLU A 32 10.78 25.75 -5.73
C GLU A 32 10.55 27.05 -6.52
N MET A 33 11.04 27.13 -7.76
CA MET A 33 10.77 28.27 -8.66
C MET A 33 9.35 28.29 -9.23
N PHE A 34 8.75 27.11 -9.47
CA PHE A 34 7.45 27.00 -10.16
C PHE A 34 6.28 26.77 -9.21
N TYR A 35 6.53 26.26 -8.00
CA TYR A 35 5.49 25.87 -7.06
C TYR A 35 5.66 26.53 -5.69
N THR A 36 4.57 26.88 -5.06
CA THR A 36 4.55 27.35 -3.68
C THR A 36 4.88 26.22 -2.71
N LYS A 37 5.33 26.54 -1.49
CA LYS A 37 5.60 25.53 -0.45
C LYS A 37 4.39 24.65 -0.15
N GLN A 38 3.18 25.22 -0.20
CA GLN A 38 1.94 24.46 0.02
C GLN A 38 1.66 23.45 -1.11
N GLU A 39 1.89 23.85 -2.35
CA GLU A 39 1.75 22.95 -3.50
C GLU A 39 2.77 21.83 -3.45
N ILE A 40 4.03 22.14 -3.11
CA ILE A 40 5.10 21.14 -2.94
C ILE A 40 4.72 20.14 -1.85
N LEU A 41 4.25 20.60 -0.69
CA LEU A 41 3.81 19.72 0.38
C LEU A 41 2.60 18.88 -0.02
N THR A 42 1.65 19.46 -0.75
CA THR A 42 0.47 18.76 -1.27
C THR A 42 0.88 17.63 -2.23
N MET A 43 1.76 17.93 -3.18
CA MET A 43 2.30 16.91 -4.11
C MET A 43 3.04 15.82 -3.35
N TYR A 44 3.88 16.19 -2.37
CA TYR A 44 4.61 15.22 -1.55
C TYR A 44 3.66 14.29 -0.80
N PHE A 45 2.69 14.84 -0.05
CA PHE A 45 1.76 14.04 0.73
C PHE A 45 0.81 13.21 -0.14
N ASN A 46 0.54 13.61 -1.37
CA ASN A 46 -0.30 12.82 -2.28
C ASN A 46 0.46 11.66 -2.95
N THR A 47 1.81 11.69 -2.95
CA THR A 47 2.61 10.68 -3.66
C THR A 47 3.46 9.80 -2.75
N VAL A 48 3.81 10.27 -1.54
CA VAL A 48 4.73 9.53 -0.66
C VAL A 48 4.15 8.19 -0.22
N ASP A 49 5.03 7.19 -0.13
CA ASP A 49 4.70 5.86 0.38
C ASP A 49 4.66 5.86 1.91
N PHE A 50 3.50 5.53 2.47
CA PHE A 50 3.28 5.33 3.91
C PHE A 50 3.42 3.86 4.34
N GLY A 51 3.94 3.00 3.49
CA GLY A 51 4.01 1.55 3.74
C GLY A 51 2.65 0.85 3.61
N SER A 52 2.66 -0.47 3.69
CA SER A 52 1.44 -1.29 3.53
C SER A 52 0.66 -0.99 2.23
N ASN A 53 1.37 -0.65 1.15
CA ASN A 53 0.82 -0.21 -0.15
C ASN A 53 -0.06 1.06 -0.07
N ALA A 54 0.08 1.86 0.97
CA ALA A 54 -0.65 3.11 1.13
C ALA A 54 0.15 4.27 0.54
N TYR A 55 -0.07 4.57 -0.73
CA TYR A 55 0.50 5.72 -1.43
C TYR A 55 -0.39 6.95 -1.27
N GLY A 56 0.18 8.03 -0.77
CA GLY A 56 -0.50 9.28 -0.49
C GLY A 56 -1.28 9.28 0.83
N ILE A 57 -1.45 10.50 1.38
CA ILE A 57 -2.04 10.72 2.71
C ILE A 57 -3.50 10.27 2.79
N LYS A 58 -4.27 10.41 1.73
CA LYS A 58 -5.68 9.98 1.70
C LYS A 58 -5.77 8.48 1.88
N THR A 59 -4.98 7.72 1.12
CA THR A 59 -4.93 6.26 1.23
C THR A 59 -4.40 5.82 2.59
N ALA A 60 -3.36 6.50 3.11
CA ALA A 60 -2.81 6.19 4.42
C ALA A 60 -3.82 6.41 5.56
N CYS A 61 -4.55 7.54 5.58
CA CYS A 61 -5.61 7.79 6.55
C CYS A 61 -6.67 6.69 6.51
N LYS A 62 -7.08 6.30 5.31
CA LYS A 62 -8.08 5.25 5.10
C LYS A 62 -7.56 3.88 5.55
N THR A 63 -6.33 3.52 5.13
CA THR A 63 -5.72 2.22 5.43
C THR A 63 -5.49 2.02 6.93
N TYR A 64 -4.91 3.00 7.62
CA TYR A 64 -4.50 2.82 9.01
C TYR A 64 -5.60 3.16 10.01
N PHE A 65 -6.47 4.12 9.71
CA PHE A 65 -7.42 4.68 10.66
C PHE A 65 -8.87 4.71 10.18
N ASN A 66 -9.13 4.29 8.94
CA ASN A 66 -10.45 4.36 8.28
C ASN A 66 -11.08 5.76 8.37
N THR A 67 -10.27 6.80 8.20
CA THR A 67 -10.64 8.21 8.28
C THR A 67 -10.20 8.99 7.04
N THR A 68 -10.52 10.27 6.98
CA THR A 68 -10.07 11.16 5.91
C THR A 68 -8.97 12.11 6.43
N PRO A 69 -8.13 12.70 5.55
CA PRO A 69 -7.14 13.71 5.97
C PRO A 69 -7.74 14.94 6.66
N LYS A 70 -9.02 15.21 6.45
CA LYS A 70 -9.73 16.32 7.09
C LYS A 70 -10.12 16.02 8.53
N ASP A 71 -10.42 14.75 8.82
CA ASP A 71 -10.99 14.31 10.11
C ASP A 71 -9.96 13.60 10.99
N ILE A 72 -8.68 13.53 10.52
CA ILE A 72 -7.62 12.86 11.26
C ILE A 72 -7.26 13.61 12.54
N THR A 73 -7.07 12.89 13.63
CA THR A 73 -6.67 13.46 14.93
C THR A 73 -5.15 13.72 15.02
N TYR A 74 -4.70 14.52 15.99
CA TYR A 74 -3.28 14.85 16.14
C TYR A 74 -2.40 13.63 16.36
N GLU A 75 -2.82 12.65 17.18
CA GLU A 75 -2.06 11.43 17.45
C GLU A 75 -2.00 10.50 16.24
N GLN A 76 -3.07 10.46 15.44
CA GLN A 76 -3.10 9.71 14.18
C GLN A 76 -2.20 10.36 13.13
N ALA A 77 -2.29 11.67 12.95
CA ALA A 77 -1.42 12.43 12.06
C ALA A 77 0.06 12.28 12.46
N ALA A 78 0.37 12.43 13.76
CA ALA A 78 1.72 12.23 14.29
C ALA A 78 2.24 10.79 14.04
N THR A 79 1.36 9.79 14.06
CA THR A 79 1.72 8.41 13.72
C THR A 79 2.11 8.29 12.25
N LEU A 80 1.31 8.84 11.33
CA LEU A 80 1.61 8.82 9.89
C LEU A 80 2.89 9.60 9.55
N ILE A 81 3.07 10.77 10.13
CA ILE A 81 4.32 11.56 9.95
C ILE A 81 5.52 10.81 10.52
N GLY A 82 5.36 10.16 11.66
CA GLY A 82 6.40 9.32 12.25
C GLY A 82 6.80 8.15 11.36
N LEU A 83 5.84 7.56 10.68
CA LEU A 83 6.01 6.44 9.75
C LEU A 83 6.90 6.80 8.54
N LEU A 84 6.81 8.03 8.03
CA LEU A 84 7.59 8.50 6.87
C LEU A 84 9.11 8.44 7.06
N LYS A 85 9.60 8.40 8.29
CA LYS A 85 11.04 8.26 8.54
C LYS A 85 11.59 6.91 8.09
N ALA A 86 10.83 5.83 8.31
CA ALA A 86 11.15 4.48 7.83
C ALA A 86 9.86 3.63 7.86
N THR A 87 9.27 3.41 6.71
CA THR A 87 7.93 2.83 6.56
C THR A 87 7.81 1.36 6.98
N THR A 88 8.92 0.67 7.18
CA THR A 88 8.96 -0.67 7.76
C THR A 88 9.17 -0.63 9.28
N THR A 89 10.19 0.14 9.73
CA THR A 89 10.60 0.19 11.15
C THR A 89 9.56 0.82 12.06
N TYR A 90 8.87 1.86 11.56
CA TYR A 90 7.87 2.61 12.32
C TYR A 90 6.44 2.30 11.88
N ASN A 91 6.22 1.20 11.17
CA ASN A 91 4.89 0.76 10.77
C ASN A 91 4.07 0.36 12.00
N PRO A 92 2.94 1.02 12.27
CA PRO A 92 2.16 0.77 13.48
C PRO A 92 1.52 -0.63 13.52
N ARG A 93 1.33 -1.27 12.35
CA ARG A 93 0.85 -2.64 12.24
C ARG A 93 1.94 -3.66 12.56
N VAL A 94 3.16 -3.44 12.04
CA VAL A 94 4.27 -4.40 12.13
C VAL A 94 5.05 -4.20 13.43
N ASN A 95 5.34 -2.93 13.77
CA ASN A 95 6.19 -2.54 14.89
C ASN A 95 5.50 -1.49 15.79
N PRO A 96 4.40 -1.83 16.50
CA PRO A 96 3.61 -0.85 17.25
C PRO A 96 4.41 -0.11 18.32
N LYS A 97 5.34 -0.79 18.99
CA LYS A 97 6.20 -0.17 20.02
C LYS A 97 7.12 0.91 19.43
N ASN A 98 7.74 0.67 18.28
CA ASN A 98 8.61 1.64 17.62
C ASN A 98 7.78 2.80 17.04
N SER A 99 6.63 2.49 16.47
CA SER A 99 5.69 3.48 15.98
C SER A 99 5.23 4.43 17.10
N LEU A 100 4.87 3.89 18.28
CA LEU A 100 4.49 4.69 19.44
C LEU A 100 5.60 5.64 19.88
N LYS A 101 6.84 5.13 20.01
CA LYS A 101 7.99 5.97 20.33
C LYS A 101 8.19 7.09 19.31
N ARG A 102 8.10 6.77 18.03
CA ARG A 102 8.31 7.74 16.95
C ARG A 102 7.18 8.77 16.87
N ARG A 103 5.92 8.34 17.07
CA ARG A 103 4.78 9.25 17.22
C ARG A 103 5.02 10.29 18.31
N ASN A 104 5.49 9.83 19.47
CA ASN A 104 5.72 10.70 20.60
C ASN A 104 6.79 11.77 20.31
N VAL A 105 7.86 11.42 19.55
CA VAL A 105 8.84 12.41 19.06
C VAL A 105 8.19 13.45 18.15
N VAL A 106 7.24 13.05 17.30
CA VAL A 106 6.51 14.01 16.45
C VAL A 106 5.62 14.93 17.30
N LEU A 107 4.95 14.39 18.33
CA LEU A 107 4.16 15.20 19.27
C LEU A 107 5.03 16.20 20.05
N ASP A 108 6.24 15.79 20.46
CA ASP A 108 7.21 16.72 21.08
C ASP A 108 7.59 17.87 20.13
N ASN A 109 7.81 17.57 18.87
CA ASN A 109 8.09 18.60 17.86
C ASN A 109 6.90 19.57 17.68
N LEU A 110 5.66 19.05 17.66
CA LEU A 110 4.47 19.90 17.59
C LEU A 110 4.37 20.84 18.80
N GLN A 111 4.69 20.36 19.98
CA GLN A 111 4.74 21.15 21.21
C GLN A 111 5.88 22.19 21.19
N ALA A 112 7.07 21.79 20.75
CA ALA A 112 8.22 22.68 20.63
C ALA A 112 7.95 23.85 19.66
N HIS A 113 7.21 23.61 18.60
CA HIS A 113 6.74 24.61 17.62
C HIS A 113 5.45 25.33 18.04
N LYS A 114 4.96 25.10 19.28
CA LYS A 114 3.75 25.77 19.84
C LYS A 114 2.47 25.50 19.06
N ILE A 115 2.39 24.40 18.32
CA ILE A 115 1.18 23.99 17.58
C ILE A 115 0.18 23.35 18.56
N ILE A 116 0.69 22.62 19.56
CA ILE A 116 -0.08 22.09 20.67
C ILE A 116 0.52 22.53 22.00
N THR A 117 -0.30 22.62 23.05
CA THR A 117 0.16 22.94 24.40
C THR A 117 0.86 21.73 25.03
N LYS A 118 1.65 21.98 26.09
CA LYS A 118 2.31 20.89 26.85
C LYS A 118 1.29 19.90 27.41
N SER A 119 0.19 20.39 27.98
CA SER A 119 -0.88 19.54 28.53
C SER A 119 -1.51 18.65 27.45
N GLN A 120 -1.78 19.20 26.26
CA GLN A 120 -2.26 18.41 25.13
C GLN A 120 -1.26 17.36 24.68
N CYS A 121 0.03 17.73 24.58
CA CYS A 121 1.10 16.78 24.22
C CYS A 121 1.17 15.60 25.19
N ASP A 122 1.15 15.89 26.50
CA ASP A 122 1.23 14.87 27.54
C ASP A 122 0.02 13.94 27.52
N SER A 123 -1.19 14.50 27.31
CA SER A 123 -2.44 13.72 27.15
C SER A 123 -2.39 12.83 25.90
N LEU A 124 -1.98 13.37 24.75
CA LEU A 124 -1.91 12.63 23.49
C LEU A 124 -0.88 11.48 23.53
N LYS A 125 0.23 11.67 24.27
CA LYS A 125 1.25 10.62 24.44
C LYS A 125 0.74 9.41 25.23
N GLN A 126 -0.22 9.60 26.13
CA GLN A 126 -0.81 8.51 26.91
C GLN A 126 -1.76 7.63 26.08
N LEU A 127 -2.29 8.15 24.96
CA LEU A 127 -3.18 7.40 24.12
C LEU A 127 -2.47 6.26 23.41
N PRO A 128 -3.05 5.05 23.37
CA PRO A 128 -2.54 3.96 22.53
C PRO A 128 -2.78 4.27 21.04
N ILE A 129 -1.96 3.68 20.17
CA ILE A 129 -2.26 3.70 18.74
C ILE A 129 -3.41 2.73 18.47
N ARG A 130 -4.59 3.24 18.17
CA ARG A 130 -5.76 2.45 17.79
C ARG A 130 -5.85 2.41 16.27
N LEU A 131 -5.51 1.27 15.69
CA LEU A 131 -5.63 1.05 14.26
C LEU A 131 -7.04 0.57 13.91
N HIS A 132 -7.65 1.18 12.92
CA HIS A 132 -8.81 0.67 12.19
C HIS A 132 -8.35 0.24 10.80
N TYR A 133 -7.43 -0.76 10.80
CA TYR A 133 -6.69 -1.14 9.62
C TYR A 133 -7.60 -1.72 8.54
N ASN A 134 -7.70 -1.03 7.43
CA ASN A 134 -8.42 -1.47 6.25
C ASN A 134 -7.50 -1.32 5.03
N LEU A 135 -7.07 -2.44 4.48
CA LEU A 135 -6.36 -2.44 3.20
C LEU A 135 -7.38 -2.08 2.11
N GLU A 136 -7.36 -0.82 1.66
CA GLU A 136 -7.82 -0.54 0.30
C GLU A 136 -6.76 -1.10 -0.65
N SER A 137 -6.82 -2.39 -0.90
CA SER A 137 -6.13 -2.93 -2.06
C SER A 137 -6.91 -2.52 -3.30
N ASN A 138 -6.25 -2.43 -4.45
CA ASN A 138 -6.92 -2.36 -5.76
C ASN A 138 -7.91 -3.54 -5.96
N TYR A 139 -7.84 -4.51 -5.04
CA TYR A 139 -8.73 -5.67 -4.90
C TYR A 139 -9.96 -5.41 -4.01
N ASN A 140 -10.11 -4.23 -3.35
CA ASN A 140 -11.32 -3.87 -2.62
C ASN A 140 -12.28 -3.11 -3.55
N GLY A 141 -13.54 -3.45 -3.50
CA GLY A 141 -14.61 -2.89 -4.32
C GLY A 141 -15.33 -3.97 -5.11
N SER A 142 -16.47 -3.62 -5.70
CA SER A 142 -17.26 -4.52 -6.53
C SER A 142 -16.58 -4.80 -7.87
N ALA A 143 -16.89 -5.94 -8.46
CA ALA A 143 -16.49 -6.32 -9.83
C ALA A 143 -14.97 -6.38 -10.05
N LEU A 144 -14.21 -6.95 -9.12
CA LEU A 144 -12.75 -7.05 -9.21
C LEU A 144 -12.27 -7.66 -10.52
N TYR A 145 -12.80 -8.83 -10.87
CA TYR A 145 -12.44 -9.54 -12.10
C TYR A 145 -12.80 -8.75 -13.35
N PHE A 146 -13.95 -8.07 -13.33
CA PHE A 146 -14.35 -7.21 -14.44
C PHE A 146 -13.39 -6.04 -14.62
N ARG A 147 -12.97 -5.38 -13.53
CA ARG A 147 -12.00 -4.28 -13.59
C ARG A 147 -10.65 -4.75 -14.13
N GLU A 148 -10.21 -5.93 -13.73
CA GLU A 148 -8.97 -6.53 -14.23
C GLU A 148 -9.06 -6.84 -15.72
N ALA A 149 -10.17 -7.44 -16.18
CA ALA A 149 -10.42 -7.71 -17.59
C ALA A 149 -10.46 -6.43 -18.42
N VAL A 150 -11.09 -5.35 -17.92
CA VAL A 150 -11.11 -4.04 -18.58
C VAL A 150 -9.70 -3.44 -18.63
N ALA A 151 -8.94 -3.49 -17.54
CA ALA A 151 -7.57 -3.00 -17.49
C ALA A 151 -6.69 -3.74 -18.50
N GLU A 152 -6.80 -5.07 -18.58
CA GLU A 152 -6.08 -5.88 -19.55
C GLU A 152 -6.44 -5.51 -21.00
N SER A 153 -7.73 -5.34 -21.31
CA SER A 153 -8.19 -4.97 -22.64
C SER A 153 -7.73 -3.57 -23.08
N LEU A 154 -7.43 -2.69 -22.14
CA LEU A 154 -6.99 -1.32 -22.43
C LEU A 154 -5.46 -1.18 -22.54
N LYS A 155 -4.69 -2.17 -22.13
CA LYS A 155 -3.21 -2.07 -22.11
C LYS A 155 -2.61 -1.71 -23.45
N GLU A 156 -3.03 -2.37 -24.53
CA GLU A 156 -2.52 -2.09 -25.87
C GLU A 156 -2.92 -0.69 -26.32
N TRP A 157 -4.18 -0.33 -26.16
CA TRP A 157 -4.67 0.99 -26.50
C TRP A 157 -3.95 2.10 -25.73
N CYS A 158 -3.72 1.92 -24.44
CA CYS A 158 -2.97 2.88 -23.62
C CYS A 158 -1.53 3.02 -24.12
N LYS A 159 -0.88 1.91 -24.45
CA LYS A 159 0.48 1.90 -25.00
C LYS A 159 0.58 2.64 -26.34
N ASP A 160 -0.38 2.42 -27.22
CA ASP A 160 -0.39 3.03 -28.56
C ASP A 160 -0.66 4.54 -28.51
N ASN A 161 -1.28 5.03 -27.44
CA ASN A 161 -1.60 6.44 -27.23
C ASN A 161 -0.65 7.13 -26.23
N ASP A 162 0.41 6.45 -25.75
CA ASP A 162 1.35 6.96 -24.73
C ASP A 162 0.66 7.45 -23.46
N ILE A 163 -0.33 6.68 -22.99
CA ILE A 163 -1.16 6.97 -21.81
C ILE A 163 -0.85 5.94 -20.73
N ASP A 164 -0.67 6.40 -19.48
CA ASP A 164 -0.61 5.51 -18.31
C ASP A 164 -2.02 5.31 -17.73
N LEU A 165 -2.49 4.06 -17.78
CA LEU A 165 -3.82 3.64 -17.30
C LEU A 165 -4.09 4.04 -15.84
N TYR A 166 -3.06 4.13 -15.02
CA TYR A 166 -3.18 4.31 -13.56
C TYR A 166 -2.81 5.72 -13.09
N SER A 167 -2.02 6.46 -13.86
CA SER A 167 -1.53 7.79 -13.45
C SER A 167 -2.20 8.96 -14.16
N ASP A 168 -2.73 8.77 -15.38
CA ASP A 168 -3.23 9.88 -16.20
C ASP A 168 -4.70 10.26 -15.93
N GLY A 169 -5.30 9.67 -14.89
CA GLY A 169 -6.63 10.04 -14.43
C GLY A 169 -7.76 9.70 -15.39
N LEU A 170 -7.64 8.63 -16.16
CA LEU A 170 -8.63 8.18 -17.11
C LEU A 170 -9.99 7.90 -16.46
N LYS A 171 -11.05 8.29 -17.14
CA LYS A 171 -12.43 7.93 -16.79
C LYS A 171 -12.94 6.87 -17.76
N ILE A 172 -13.08 5.64 -17.29
CA ILE A 172 -13.51 4.49 -18.07
C ILE A 172 -14.99 4.25 -17.82
N TYR A 173 -15.82 4.45 -18.84
CA TYR A 173 -17.26 4.21 -18.80
C TYR A 173 -17.55 2.80 -19.28
N THR A 174 -18.34 2.03 -18.53
CA THR A 174 -18.69 0.65 -18.83
C THR A 174 -20.19 0.44 -18.73
N THR A 175 -20.67 -0.69 -19.25
CA THR A 175 -22.09 -1.08 -19.22
C THR A 175 -22.45 -1.93 -17.99
N ILE A 176 -21.55 -2.08 -17.01
CA ILE A 176 -21.81 -2.89 -15.82
C ILE A 176 -22.91 -2.27 -14.94
N ASP A 177 -23.90 -3.06 -14.56
CA ASP A 177 -24.86 -2.71 -13.50
C ASP A 177 -24.34 -3.23 -12.17
N THR A 178 -24.03 -2.33 -11.23
CA THR A 178 -23.45 -2.68 -9.94
C THR A 178 -24.38 -3.51 -9.05
N ARG A 179 -25.70 -3.42 -9.23
CA ARG A 179 -26.68 -4.24 -8.50
C ARG A 179 -26.67 -5.68 -9.01
N MET A 180 -26.67 -5.84 -10.35
CA MET A 180 -26.56 -7.16 -10.98
C MET A 180 -25.24 -7.83 -10.62
N GLN A 181 -24.15 -7.07 -10.60
CA GLN A 181 -22.84 -7.56 -10.16
C GLN A 181 -22.86 -8.02 -8.70
N ALA A 182 -23.45 -7.27 -7.80
CA ALA A 182 -23.58 -7.66 -6.40
C ALA A 182 -24.36 -8.97 -6.22
N TYR A 183 -25.46 -9.15 -6.96
CA TYR A 183 -26.23 -10.40 -6.95
C TYR A 183 -25.41 -11.57 -7.49
N ALA A 184 -24.63 -11.35 -8.54
CA ALA A 184 -23.76 -12.38 -9.10
C ALA A 184 -22.67 -12.79 -8.11
N GLU A 185 -22.01 -11.84 -7.47
CA GLU A 185 -20.99 -12.09 -6.44
C GLU A 185 -21.57 -12.85 -5.23
N GLU A 186 -22.78 -12.47 -4.78
CA GLU A 186 -23.48 -13.18 -3.70
C GLU A 186 -23.81 -14.62 -4.10
N ALA A 187 -24.32 -14.83 -5.32
CA ALA A 187 -24.65 -16.15 -5.83
C ALA A 187 -23.41 -17.04 -5.94
N VAL A 188 -22.29 -16.52 -6.45
CA VAL A 188 -21.01 -17.23 -6.50
C VAL A 188 -20.53 -17.60 -5.10
N ASN A 189 -20.53 -16.66 -4.16
CA ASN A 189 -20.12 -16.91 -2.79
C ASN A 189 -20.98 -17.99 -2.11
N LYS A 190 -22.30 -17.96 -2.33
CA LYS A 190 -23.22 -18.96 -1.81
C LYS A 190 -22.95 -20.35 -2.39
N GLN A 191 -22.77 -20.42 -3.71
CA GLN A 191 -22.49 -21.69 -4.39
C GLN A 191 -21.12 -22.24 -4.00
N MET A 192 -20.10 -21.41 -3.92
CA MET A 192 -18.74 -21.86 -3.55
C MET A 192 -18.67 -22.41 -2.14
N ARG A 193 -19.48 -21.90 -1.20
CA ARG A 193 -19.59 -22.50 0.14
C ARG A 193 -20.15 -23.93 0.09
N ILE A 194 -21.07 -24.21 -0.83
CA ILE A 194 -21.63 -25.54 -1.02
C ILE A 194 -20.56 -26.46 -1.64
N VAL A 195 -19.88 -25.99 -2.67
CA VAL A 195 -18.79 -26.73 -3.34
C VAL A 195 -17.68 -27.05 -2.34
N GLN A 196 -17.26 -26.07 -1.53
CA GLN A 196 -16.24 -26.26 -0.50
C GLN A 196 -16.67 -27.31 0.53
N ARG A 197 -17.91 -27.25 1.01
CA ARG A 197 -18.44 -28.26 1.95
C ARG A 197 -18.45 -29.66 1.34
N ASN A 198 -18.84 -29.79 0.08
CA ASN A 198 -18.83 -31.08 -0.62
C ASN A 198 -17.41 -31.60 -0.79
N PHE A 199 -16.46 -30.72 -1.09
CA PHE A 199 -15.04 -31.05 -1.17
C PHE A 199 -14.51 -31.51 0.19
N ASP A 200 -14.79 -30.77 1.24
CA ASP A 200 -14.38 -31.12 2.61
C ASP A 200 -14.99 -32.46 3.08
N ASN A 201 -16.26 -32.73 2.72
CA ASN A 201 -16.92 -33.97 3.02
C ASN A 201 -16.33 -35.14 2.23
N HIS A 202 -15.95 -34.92 0.97
CA HIS A 202 -15.36 -35.95 0.11
C HIS A 202 -13.97 -36.37 0.62
N TRP A 203 -13.14 -35.40 0.95
CA TRP A 203 -11.80 -35.68 1.46
C TRP A 203 -11.80 -36.00 2.96
N GLY A 204 -12.71 -35.43 3.73
CA GLY A 204 -12.87 -35.68 5.17
C GLY A 204 -11.56 -35.43 5.91
N LYS A 205 -11.05 -36.48 6.56
CA LYS A 205 -9.74 -36.47 7.24
C LYS A 205 -8.61 -37.02 6.38
N ILE A 206 -8.90 -37.40 5.14
CA ILE A 206 -7.91 -37.97 4.23
C ILE A 206 -7.10 -36.82 3.61
N ASN A 207 -5.79 -36.94 3.67
CA ASN A 207 -4.92 -35.97 3.02
C ASN A 207 -4.97 -36.13 1.49
N PRO A 208 -5.28 -35.09 0.68
CA PRO A 208 -5.33 -35.19 -0.78
C PRO A 208 -3.96 -35.43 -1.44
N TRP A 209 -2.87 -35.26 -0.72
CA TRP A 209 -1.51 -35.48 -1.22
C TRP A 209 -1.12 -36.95 -1.12
N GLN A 210 -1.65 -37.76 -2.01
CA GLN A 210 -1.40 -39.18 -2.04
C GLN A 210 -0.77 -39.62 -3.36
N ASP A 211 0.01 -40.69 -3.30
CA ASP A 211 0.53 -41.37 -4.48
C ASP A 211 -0.55 -42.26 -5.14
N ARG A 212 -0.19 -42.93 -6.24
CA ARG A 212 -1.10 -43.85 -6.95
C ARG A 212 -1.57 -45.05 -6.10
N ASN A 213 -0.88 -45.30 -5.00
CA ASN A 213 -1.18 -46.38 -4.07
C ASN A 213 -1.94 -45.91 -2.82
N HIS A 214 -2.48 -44.69 -2.86
CA HIS A 214 -3.17 -44.03 -1.74
C HIS A 214 -2.31 -43.83 -0.49
N ARG A 215 -0.98 -43.76 -0.63
CA ARG A 215 -0.05 -43.41 0.45
C ARG A 215 0.25 -41.92 0.44
N GLU A 216 0.25 -41.34 1.63
CA GLU A 216 0.61 -39.93 1.80
C GLU A 216 2.01 -39.68 1.29
N ILE A 217 2.18 -38.61 0.48
CA ILE A 217 3.48 -38.15 -0.02
C ILE A 217 4.12 -37.33 1.08
N PRO A 218 5.25 -37.77 1.70
CA PRO A 218 5.90 -37.07 2.77
C PRO A 218 6.35 -35.65 2.32
N ASP A 219 6.19 -34.67 3.20
CA ASP A 219 6.64 -33.29 3.00
C ASP A 219 6.17 -32.63 1.68
N PHE A 220 5.07 -33.10 1.09
CA PHE A 220 4.58 -32.62 -0.20
C PHE A 220 4.41 -31.10 -0.23
N ILE A 221 3.73 -30.53 0.77
CA ILE A 221 3.45 -29.08 0.85
C ILE A 221 4.76 -28.30 1.01
N GLU A 222 5.64 -28.76 1.89
CA GLU A 222 6.93 -28.08 2.13
C GLU A 222 7.81 -28.11 0.88
N ASN A 223 7.89 -29.26 0.22
CA ASN A 223 8.63 -29.39 -1.03
C ASN A 223 8.05 -28.54 -2.16
N LEU A 224 6.72 -28.36 -2.20
CA LEU A 224 6.05 -27.49 -3.15
C LEU A 224 6.31 -26.02 -2.80
N ALA A 225 6.19 -25.65 -1.52
CA ALA A 225 6.45 -24.30 -1.04
C ALA A 225 7.89 -23.84 -1.35
N ARG A 226 8.88 -24.71 -1.11
CA ARG A 226 10.30 -24.44 -1.43
C ARG A 226 10.57 -24.15 -2.91
N LYS A 227 9.70 -24.60 -3.82
CA LYS A 227 9.80 -24.33 -5.26
C LYS A 227 9.22 -22.98 -5.66
N THR A 228 8.46 -22.34 -4.79
CA THR A 228 7.86 -21.03 -5.10
C THR A 228 8.87 -19.89 -4.94
N SER A 229 8.69 -18.81 -5.70
CA SER A 229 9.51 -17.61 -5.58
C SER A 229 9.38 -16.94 -4.21
N ALA A 230 8.22 -17.08 -3.55
CA ALA A 230 7.95 -16.54 -2.23
C ALA A 230 8.78 -17.19 -1.10
N TYR A 231 9.20 -18.43 -1.28
CA TYR A 231 10.04 -19.13 -0.29
C TYR A 231 11.53 -18.75 -0.39
N LYS A 232 11.95 -18.14 -1.51
CA LYS A 232 13.34 -17.77 -1.78
C LYS A 232 13.70 -16.35 -1.34
N ILE A 233 12.78 -15.66 -0.65
CA ILE A 233 12.96 -14.35 -0.05
C ILE A 233 13.34 -14.50 1.42
#